data_4e1ded889854c85319ecbbfcc3d250bd
#
_entry.id   4e1ded889854c85319ecbbfcc3d250bd
#
_cell.length_a   1.000
_cell.length_b   1.000
_cell.length_c   1.000
_cell.angle_alpha   90.00
_cell.angle_beta   90.00
_cell.angle_gamma   90.00
#
_symmetry.space_group_name_H-M   'P 1'
#
loop_
_entity.id
_entity.type
_entity.pdbx_description
1 polymer ?
#
loop_
_entity_poly.entity_id
_entity_poly.type
_entity_poly.pdbx_seq_one_letter_code
_entity_poly.pdbx_strand_id
1 'polypeptide(L)'
;MAVRGTLPRAEIKQIAAATYHQVWWPSVDRVVFEGEHLPVWQDGAGYLAPDTGEVLPTWDEALDDLDTDEDAEPLHVIRFGEQVDVKGVLAGTKDADQCIRYLSKYLTKSLGDGLDSQAQQEHASRFVDALRYEPCSPTCPNWLRYGIQPKNAKAGMAPGRCRSKAHKPEHLGYAGRCVLVSRKWSNKTLTEHKQDRRTWVLEALGQTDQPTHPHRYVWKPVPAGDANVAPLAVRLLRSIRERQRWRAHMAELQARADGQDLSATEGRAA
;
A
#
# COMPACT_ATOMS: atom_id res chain seq x y z
N MET A 1 4.57 13.12 -1.30
CA MET A 1 4.19 13.27 0.12
C MET A 1 3.34 14.52 0.26
N ALA A 2 2.26 14.49 1.04
CA ALA A 2 1.46 15.67 1.36
C ALA A 2 1.55 15.92 2.87
N VAL A 3 1.88 17.15 3.25
CA VAL A 3 2.01 17.57 4.66
C VAL A 3 1.01 18.68 4.91
N ARG A 4 0.22 18.56 5.96
CA ARG A 4 -0.72 19.59 6.39
C ARG A 4 0.02 20.58 7.29
N GLY A 5 -0.07 21.87 6.96
CA GLY A 5 0.53 22.91 7.77
C GLY A 5 1.03 24.09 6.93
N THR A 6 1.71 25.02 7.58
CA THR A 6 2.23 26.27 7.01
C THR A 6 3.77 26.33 7.09
N LEU A 7 4.44 25.19 6.88
CA LEU A 7 5.90 25.14 6.90
C LEU A 7 6.48 25.87 5.66
N PRO A 8 7.56 26.66 5.83
CA PRO A 8 8.30 27.24 4.72
C PRO A 8 8.84 26.17 3.77
N ARG A 9 8.88 26.48 2.47
CA ARG A 9 9.35 25.53 1.44
C ARG A 9 10.78 25.08 1.68
N ALA A 10 11.65 25.98 2.15
CA ALA A 10 13.05 25.66 2.46
C ALA A 10 13.15 24.63 3.59
N GLU A 11 12.35 24.79 4.63
CA GLU A 11 12.28 23.85 5.76
C GLU A 11 11.79 22.47 5.34
N ILE A 12 10.73 22.41 4.50
CA ILE A 12 10.24 21.13 3.96
C ILE A 12 11.32 20.43 3.13
N LYS A 13 12.10 21.15 2.36
CA LYS A 13 13.22 20.60 1.59
C LYS A 13 14.32 20.07 2.51
N GLN A 14 14.66 20.80 3.57
CA GLN A 14 15.63 20.35 4.58
C GLN A 14 15.17 19.09 5.30
N ILE A 15 13.89 19.06 5.71
CA ILE A 15 13.29 17.88 6.36
C ILE A 15 13.35 16.69 5.40
N ALA A 16 12.97 16.86 4.11
CA ALA A 16 13.02 15.79 3.14
C ALA A 16 14.46 15.27 2.93
N ALA A 17 15.44 16.16 2.84
CA ALA A 17 16.86 15.79 2.69
C ALA A 17 17.42 15.07 3.93
N ALA A 18 16.98 15.46 5.12
CA ALA A 18 17.40 14.84 6.38
C ALA A 18 16.64 13.54 6.70
N THR A 19 15.51 13.29 6.02
CA THR A 19 14.71 12.10 6.30
C THR A 19 15.31 10.87 5.63
N TYR A 20 15.56 9.85 6.42
CA TYR A 20 16.00 8.54 5.93
C TYR A 20 15.32 7.42 6.72
N HIS A 21 15.34 6.21 6.16
CA HIS A 21 14.89 5.00 6.81
C HIS A 21 15.99 3.93 6.68
N GLN A 22 16.41 3.38 7.79
CA GLN A 22 17.36 2.28 7.85
C GLN A 22 16.60 0.95 7.97
N VAL A 23 17.04 -0.03 7.21
CA VAL A 23 16.54 -1.40 7.28
C VAL A 23 17.63 -2.26 7.89
N TRP A 24 17.44 -2.66 9.13
CA TRP A 24 18.32 -3.52 9.86
C TRP A 24 17.84 -4.97 9.72
N TRP A 25 18.42 -5.65 8.79
CA TRP A 25 18.17 -7.06 8.50
C TRP A 25 19.51 -7.78 8.39
N PRO A 26 19.56 -9.10 8.64
CA PRO A 26 20.77 -9.89 8.43
C PRO A 26 21.27 -9.73 6.99
N SER A 27 22.60 -9.86 6.80
CA SER A 27 23.21 -9.72 5.48
C SER A 27 22.71 -10.75 4.48
N VAL A 28 22.61 -10.33 3.23
CA VAL A 28 22.26 -11.17 2.07
C VAL A 28 23.43 -11.26 1.07
N ASP A 29 24.61 -10.87 1.50
CA ASP A 29 25.78 -10.79 0.61
C ASP A 29 26.30 -12.16 0.19
N ARG A 30 26.11 -13.17 1.04
CA ARG A 30 26.61 -14.52 0.80
C ARG A 30 25.45 -15.52 0.73
N VAL A 31 25.25 -16.10 -0.43
CA VAL A 31 24.39 -17.28 -0.62
C VAL A 31 25.10 -18.50 -0.04
N VAL A 32 24.44 -19.16 0.92
CA VAL A 32 24.97 -20.35 1.61
C VAL A 32 24.38 -21.62 0.99
N PHE A 33 23.07 -21.60 0.68
CA PHE A 33 22.35 -22.77 0.18
C PHE A 33 21.59 -22.44 -1.11
N GLU A 34 21.80 -23.24 -2.17
CA GLU A 34 21.07 -23.11 -3.43
C GLU A 34 20.96 -24.43 -4.21
N GLY A 35 20.12 -24.47 -5.23
CA GLY A 35 19.93 -25.62 -6.10
C GLY A 35 19.30 -26.80 -5.36
N GLU A 36 19.97 -27.94 -5.37
CA GLU A 36 19.56 -29.16 -4.65
C GLU A 36 20.05 -29.19 -3.19
N HIS A 37 20.97 -28.28 -2.86
CA HIS A 37 21.60 -28.18 -1.55
C HIS A 37 20.84 -27.19 -0.66
N LEU A 38 19.66 -27.56 -0.22
CA LEU A 38 18.78 -26.72 0.59
C LEU A 38 18.62 -27.28 2.00
N PRO A 39 18.40 -26.39 3.00
CA PRO A 39 18.11 -26.80 4.37
C PRO A 39 16.90 -27.74 4.46
N VAL A 40 17.00 -28.73 5.33
CA VAL A 40 16.00 -29.76 5.53
C VAL A 40 15.22 -29.49 6.81
N TRP A 41 13.89 -29.61 6.74
CA TRP A 41 13.05 -29.45 7.91
C TRP A 41 13.07 -30.71 8.79
N GLN A 42 13.27 -30.50 10.09
CA GLN A 42 13.10 -31.52 11.11
C GLN A 42 12.07 -31.06 12.15
N ASP A 43 11.07 -31.90 12.41
CA ASP A 43 10.05 -31.55 13.39
C ASP A 43 10.66 -31.41 14.79
N GLY A 44 10.28 -30.29 15.44
CA GLY A 44 10.79 -29.94 16.78
C GLY A 44 12.12 -29.20 16.80
N ALA A 45 12.94 -29.27 15.74
CA ALA A 45 14.23 -28.58 15.64
C ALA A 45 14.22 -27.40 14.65
N GLY A 46 13.41 -27.48 13.58
CA GLY A 46 13.38 -26.48 12.54
C GLY A 46 14.18 -26.88 11.30
N TYR A 47 14.81 -25.91 10.63
CA TYR A 47 15.64 -26.15 9.46
C TYR A 47 17.09 -26.46 9.85
N LEU A 48 17.62 -27.54 9.27
CA LEU A 48 18.99 -28.01 9.45
C LEU A 48 19.81 -27.74 8.20
N ALA A 49 21.07 -27.41 8.40
CA ALA A 49 22.07 -27.35 7.33
C ALA A 49 22.24 -28.75 6.71
N PRO A 50 22.20 -28.90 5.39
CA PRO A 50 22.24 -30.19 4.73
C PRO A 50 23.58 -30.93 4.92
N ASP A 51 24.68 -30.21 5.12
CA ASP A 51 26.02 -30.78 5.25
C ASP A 51 26.38 -31.19 6.67
N THR A 52 26.04 -30.35 7.64
CA THR A 52 26.47 -30.52 9.04
C THR A 52 25.37 -31.11 9.91
N GLY A 53 24.11 -31.01 9.49
CA GLY A 53 22.96 -31.35 10.32
C GLY A 53 22.71 -30.37 11.48
N GLU A 54 23.42 -29.25 11.53
CA GLU A 54 23.25 -28.23 12.55
C GLU A 54 21.96 -27.44 12.31
N VAL A 55 21.31 -27.04 13.40
CA VAL A 55 20.11 -26.19 13.33
C VAL A 55 20.52 -24.80 12.86
N LEU A 56 19.83 -24.28 11.85
CA LEU A 56 20.09 -22.91 11.38
C LEU A 56 19.62 -21.90 12.43
N PRO A 57 20.34 -20.76 12.58
CA PRO A 57 19.91 -19.67 13.43
C PRO A 57 18.51 -19.18 13.02
N THR A 58 17.70 -18.87 14.00
CA THR A 58 16.40 -18.24 13.79
C THR A 58 16.55 -16.79 13.35
N TRP A 59 15.49 -16.21 12.79
CA TRP A 59 15.46 -14.79 12.45
C TRP A 59 15.80 -13.88 13.65
N ASP A 60 15.26 -14.21 14.83
CA ASP A 60 15.45 -13.39 16.02
C ASP A 60 16.91 -13.52 16.54
N GLU A 61 17.51 -14.72 16.53
CA GLU A 61 18.94 -14.91 16.84
C GLU A 61 19.86 -14.16 15.87
N ALA A 62 19.57 -14.22 14.56
CA ALA A 62 20.33 -13.50 13.56
C ALA A 62 20.25 -11.95 13.69
N LEU A 63 19.16 -11.43 14.28
CA LEU A 63 19.06 -10.01 14.64
C LEU A 63 19.82 -9.69 15.93
N ASP A 64 19.77 -10.57 16.92
CA ASP A 64 20.53 -10.40 18.16
C ASP A 64 22.04 -10.39 17.88
N ASP A 65 22.51 -11.25 16.98
CA ASP A 65 23.90 -11.24 16.51
C ASP A 65 24.26 -9.90 15.84
N LEU A 66 23.36 -9.36 15.00
CA LEU A 66 23.57 -8.05 14.37
C LEU A 66 23.60 -6.89 15.38
N ASP A 67 22.78 -6.96 16.42
CA ASP A 67 22.74 -5.93 17.48
C ASP A 67 23.98 -5.96 18.38
N THR A 68 24.72 -7.08 18.42
CA THR A 68 25.97 -7.21 19.19
C THR A 68 27.22 -6.82 18.39
N ASP A 69 27.11 -6.66 17.08
CA ASP A 69 28.19 -6.26 16.20
C ASP A 69 28.31 -4.72 16.17
N GLU A 70 29.36 -4.17 16.78
CA GLU A 70 29.59 -2.72 16.84
C GLU A 70 29.88 -2.11 15.45
N ASP A 71 30.33 -2.90 14.49
CA ASP A 71 30.63 -2.49 13.12
C ASP A 71 29.45 -2.76 12.16
N ALA A 72 28.31 -3.21 12.68
CA ALA A 72 27.14 -3.53 11.86
C ALA A 72 26.61 -2.29 11.12
N GLU A 73 26.36 -2.48 9.81
CA GLU A 73 25.72 -1.47 8.98
C GLU A 73 24.30 -1.90 8.60
N PRO A 74 23.36 -0.94 8.43
CA PRO A 74 22.02 -1.28 7.98
C PRO A 74 22.07 -1.86 6.57
N LEU A 75 21.36 -2.96 6.32
CA LEU A 75 21.30 -3.60 5.00
C LEU A 75 20.88 -2.61 3.90
N HIS A 76 19.99 -1.68 4.21
CA HIS A 76 19.60 -0.62 3.28
C HIS A 76 19.38 0.69 4.02
N VAL A 77 19.79 1.80 3.38
CA VAL A 77 19.44 3.16 3.78
C VAL A 77 18.59 3.81 2.69
N ILE A 78 17.32 4.01 2.96
CA ILE A 78 16.36 4.58 2.01
C ILE A 78 16.23 6.07 2.28
N ARG A 79 16.49 6.90 1.26
CA ARG A 79 16.40 8.37 1.32
C ARG A 79 15.49 8.90 0.22
N PHE A 80 14.97 10.10 0.40
CA PHE A 80 14.37 10.82 -0.72
C PHE A 80 15.46 11.21 -1.72
N GLY A 81 15.10 11.24 -3.02
CA GLY A 81 16.04 11.72 -4.04
C GLY A 81 16.35 13.22 -3.87
N GLU A 82 17.42 13.67 -4.50
CA GLU A 82 17.89 15.07 -4.42
C GLU A 82 16.91 16.06 -5.03
N GLN A 83 16.12 15.64 -6.02
CA GLN A 83 15.12 16.48 -6.67
C GLN A 83 13.84 16.52 -5.84
N VAL A 84 13.72 17.54 -5.00
CA VAL A 84 12.53 17.78 -4.19
C VAL A 84 11.86 19.06 -4.64
N ASP A 85 10.69 18.95 -5.24
CA ASP A 85 9.81 20.08 -5.53
C ASP A 85 8.72 20.20 -4.46
N VAL A 86 8.49 21.44 -3.99
CA VAL A 86 7.53 21.75 -2.94
C VAL A 86 6.54 22.77 -3.43
N LYS A 87 5.27 22.39 -3.53
CA LYS A 87 4.17 23.26 -3.90
C LYS A 87 3.17 23.39 -2.74
N GLY A 88 2.89 24.61 -2.33
CA GLY A 88 1.79 24.92 -1.42
C GLY A 88 0.46 24.83 -2.17
N VAL A 89 -0.52 24.16 -1.56
CA VAL A 89 -1.84 23.95 -2.16
C VAL A 89 -2.92 24.28 -1.14
N LEU A 90 -3.87 25.13 -1.50
CA LEU A 90 -5.03 25.43 -0.67
C LEU A 90 -6.15 24.44 -0.97
N ALA A 91 -6.80 23.92 0.07
CA ALA A 91 -7.95 23.04 -0.08
C ALA A 91 -9.08 23.74 -0.86
N GLY A 92 -9.80 23.01 -1.70
CA GLY A 92 -10.92 23.54 -2.49
C GLY A 92 -10.52 24.31 -3.74
N THR A 93 -9.23 24.45 -4.05
CA THR A 93 -8.75 25.13 -5.26
C THR A 93 -8.56 24.15 -6.43
N LYS A 94 -8.57 24.69 -7.67
CA LYS A 94 -8.23 23.91 -8.88
C LYS A 94 -6.84 23.28 -8.79
N ASP A 95 -5.91 23.95 -8.13
CA ASP A 95 -4.56 23.43 -7.88
C ASP A 95 -4.57 22.21 -6.96
N ALA A 96 -5.45 22.19 -5.95
CA ALA A 96 -5.62 21.03 -5.09
C ALA A 96 -6.13 19.82 -5.89
N ASP A 97 -7.14 20.00 -6.73
CA ASP A 97 -7.68 18.95 -7.58
C ASP A 97 -6.63 18.41 -8.57
N GLN A 98 -5.81 19.31 -9.12
CA GLN A 98 -4.73 18.91 -10.02
C GLN A 98 -3.65 18.10 -9.28
N CYS A 99 -3.25 18.54 -8.08
CA CYS A 99 -2.30 17.80 -7.24
C CYS A 99 -2.84 16.42 -6.83
N ILE A 100 -4.10 16.34 -6.43
CA ILE A 100 -4.75 15.08 -6.05
C ILE A 100 -4.78 14.13 -7.26
N ARG A 101 -5.17 14.61 -8.45
CA ARG A 101 -5.18 13.78 -9.67
C ARG A 101 -3.78 13.29 -10.04
N TYR A 102 -2.78 14.17 -9.93
CA TYR A 102 -1.38 13.82 -10.21
C TYR A 102 -0.89 12.72 -9.25
N LEU A 103 -1.06 12.91 -7.94
CA LEU A 103 -0.65 11.94 -6.93
C LEU A 103 -1.42 10.62 -7.09
N SER A 104 -2.74 10.67 -7.31
CA SER A 104 -3.55 9.47 -7.51
C SER A 104 -3.11 8.68 -8.74
N LYS A 105 -2.74 9.33 -9.84
CA LYS A 105 -2.22 8.68 -11.04
C LYS A 105 -0.98 7.84 -10.75
N TYR A 106 -0.04 8.38 -9.96
CA TYR A 106 1.19 7.66 -9.63
C TYR A 106 0.99 6.59 -8.56
N LEU A 107 0.07 6.79 -7.63
CA LEU A 107 -0.27 5.79 -6.62
C LEU A 107 -1.01 4.57 -7.17
N THR A 108 -1.73 4.74 -8.28
CA THR A 108 -2.50 3.66 -8.92
C THR A 108 -1.80 3.01 -10.10
N LYS A 109 -0.72 3.64 -10.60
CA LYS A 109 0.04 3.12 -11.75
C LYS A 109 0.93 1.97 -11.31
N SER A 110 0.82 0.83 -11.95
CA SER A 110 1.79 -0.26 -11.79
C SER A 110 3.05 0.02 -12.60
N LEU A 111 4.19 -0.55 -12.21
CA LEU A 111 5.40 -0.47 -13.02
C LEU A 111 5.21 -1.12 -14.39
N GLY A 112 4.37 -2.16 -14.47
CA GLY A 112 4.02 -2.83 -15.71
C GLY A 112 3.28 -1.95 -16.73
N ASP A 113 2.53 -0.93 -16.27
CA ASP A 113 1.74 -0.05 -17.14
C ASP A 113 2.60 0.96 -17.96
N GLY A 114 3.90 0.95 -17.81
CA GLY A 114 4.81 1.87 -18.48
C GLY A 114 5.96 1.19 -19.23
N LEU A 115 5.83 -0.11 -19.50
CA LEU A 115 6.85 -0.86 -20.24
C LEU A 115 6.53 -0.85 -21.73
N ASP A 116 6.82 0.28 -22.38
CA ASP A 116 6.43 0.52 -23.79
C ASP A 116 7.47 -0.04 -24.78
N SER A 117 8.67 -0.42 -24.33
CA SER A 117 9.70 -0.98 -25.20
C SER A 117 10.10 -2.40 -24.82
N GLN A 118 10.55 -3.19 -25.80
CA GLN A 118 11.05 -4.54 -25.57
C GLN A 118 12.19 -4.57 -24.55
N ALA A 119 13.13 -3.61 -24.62
CA ALA A 119 14.23 -3.51 -23.67
C ALA A 119 13.76 -3.29 -22.24
N GLN A 120 12.70 -2.48 -22.02
CA GLN A 120 12.10 -2.28 -20.69
C GLN A 120 11.42 -3.56 -20.19
N GLN A 121 10.73 -4.30 -21.07
CA GLN A 121 10.09 -5.56 -20.72
C GLN A 121 11.13 -6.62 -20.34
N GLU A 122 12.22 -6.74 -21.10
CA GLU A 122 13.33 -7.65 -20.79
C GLU A 122 14.03 -7.27 -19.48
N HIS A 123 14.20 -5.97 -19.22
CA HIS A 123 14.75 -5.49 -17.94
C HIS A 123 13.83 -5.84 -16.78
N ALA A 124 12.53 -5.60 -16.92
CA ALA A 124 11.54 -5.95 -15.90
C ALA A 124 11.50 -7.45 -15.63
N SER A 125 11.63 -8.28 -16.67
CA SER A 125 11.69 -9.74 -16.53
C SER A 125 12.91 -10.17 -15.72
N ARG A 126 14.10 -9.67 -16.07
CA ARG A 126 15.33 -9.95 -15.29
C ARG A 126 15.21 -9.49 -13.84
N PHE A 127 14.57 -8.35 -13.62
CA PHE A 127 14.34 -7.84 -12.27
C PHE A 127 13.38 -8.72 -11.45
N VAL A 128 12.31 -9.20 -12.07
CA VAL A 128 11.38 -10.16 -11.43
C VAL A 128 12.11 -11.46 -11.08
N ASP A 129 12.94 -11.96 -11.98
CA ASP A 129 13.72 -13.19 -11.77
C ASP A 129 14.71 -13.03 -10.61
N ALA A 130 15.38 -11.89 -10.52
CA ALA A 130 16.27 -11.56 -9.39
C ALA A 130 15.48 -11.48 -8.07
N LEU A 131 14.36 -10.74 -8.06
CA LEU A 131 13.49 -10.59 -6.87
C LEU A 131 12.91 -11.91 -6.36
N ARG A 132 12.84 -12.94 -7.21
CA ARG A 132 12.31 -14.25 -6.83
C ARG A 132 13.02 -14.84 -5.63
N TYR A 133 14.31 -14.60 -5.50
CA TYR A 133 15.18 -15.19 -4.47
C TYR A 133 15.57 -14.20 -3.38
N GLU A 134 15.25 -12.92 -3.53
CA GLU A 134 15.52 -11.90 -2.51
C GLU A 134 14.53 -11.98 -1.35
N PRO A 135 14.96 -11.85 -0.08
CA PRO A 135 14.04 -11.80 1.04
C PRO A 135 13.14 -10.57 1.00
N CYS A 136 11.83 -10.75 1.16
CA CYS A 136 10.85 -9.65 1.12
C CYS A 136 10.29 -9.24 2.48
N SER A 137 10.55 -10.05 3.50
CA SER A 137 10.06 -9.85 4.86
C SER A 137 10.76 -10.80 5.82
N PRO A 138 10.71 -10.59 7.14
CA PRO A 138 11.23 -11.54 8.14
C PRO A 138 10.69 -12.96 8.01
N THR A 139 9.48 -13.14 7.48
CA THR A 139 8.83 -14.45 7.29
C THR A 139 9.08 -15.06 5.91
N CYS A 140 9.94 -14.45 5.10
CA CYS A 140 10.18 -14.91 3.74
C CYS A 140 11.02 -16.20 3.69
N PRO A 141 10.58 -17.26 2.98
CA PRO A 141 11.36 -18.50 2.83
C PRO A 141 12.75 -18.30 2.23
N ASN A 142 12.98 -17.19 1.52
CA ASN A 142 14.27 -16.91 0.90
C ASN A 142 15.42 -16.73 1.89
N TRP A 143 15.12 -16.49 3.18
CA TRP A 143 16.14 -16.44 4.23
C TRP A 143 16.89 -17.77 4.39
N LEU A 144 16.23 -18.88 4.06
CA LEU A 144 16.89 -20.19 4.06
C LEU A 144 18.09 -20.25 3.12
N ARG A 145 18.08 -19.48 2.05
CA ARG A 145 19.21 -19.37 1.10
C ARG A 145 20.45 -18.75 1.76
N TYR A 146 20.24 -17.92 2.76
CA TYR A 146 21.28 -17.20 3.50
C TYR A 146 21.63 -17.86 4.85
N GLY A 147 21.14 -19.08 5.07
CA GLY A 147 21.44 -19.84 6.28
C GLY A 147 20.63 -19.41 7.51
N ILE A 148 19.51 -18.73 7.32
CA ILE A 148 18.69 -18.19 8.40
C ILE A 148 17.29 -18.79 8.30
N GLN A 149 16.73 -19.25 9.42
CA GLN A 149 15.34 -19.65 9.47
C GLN A 149 14.43 -18.41 9.44
N PRO A 150 13.44 -18.36 8.52
CA PRO A 150 12.51 -17.25 8.51
C PRO A 150 11.70 -17.21 9.82
N LYS A 151 11.26 -16.01 10.22
CA LYS A 151 10.37 -15.86 11.37
C LYS A 151 9.09 -16.68 11.16
N ASN A 152 8.68 -17.45 12.17
CA ASN A 152 7.60 -18.44 12.10
C ASN A 152 7.82 -19.51 11.02
N ALA A 153 9.02 -20.05 10.95
CA ALA A 153 9.38 -21.14 10.05
C ALA A 153 8.42 -22.34 10.17
N LYS A 154 8.16 -22.99 9.05
CA LYS A 154 7.26 -24.15 8.94
C LYS A 154 7.81 -25.16 7.94
N ALA A 155 7.44 -26.40 8.09
CA ALA A 155 7.76 -27.45 7.11
C ALA A 155 7.35 -27.03 5.68
N GLY A 156 8.16 -27.38 4.70
CA GLY A 156 7.89 -27.16 3.28
C GLY A 156 8.18 -25.72 2.76
N MET A 157 8.76 -24.85 3.58
CA MET A 157 9.31 -23.59 3.07
C MET A 157 10.57 -23.86 2.24
N ALA A 158 10.68 -23.19 1.09
CA ALA A 158 11.86 -23.29 0.23
C ALA A 158 12.13 -21.94 -0.46
N PRO A 159 13.42 -21.62 -0.72
CA PRO A 159 13.79 -20.44 -1.50
C PRO A 159 13.10 -20.41 -2.87
N GLY A 160 12.73 -19.23 -3.34
CA GLY A 160 12.03 -19.03 -4.61
C GLY A 160 10.56 -19.45 -4.61
N ARG A 161 10.04 -19.98 -3.48
CA ARG A 161 8.62 -20.38 -3.33
C ARG A 161 7.82 -19.47 -2.38
N CYS A 162 8.30 -18.26 -2.14
CA CYS A 162 7.56 -17.29 -1.33
C CYS A 162 6.23 -16.92 -2.00
N ARG A 163 5.14 -16.98 -1.23
CA ARG A 163 3.79 -16.63 -1.70
C ARG A 163 3.44 -15.15 -1.56
N SER A 164 4.37 -14.35 -1.07
CA SER A 164 4.16 -12.91 -0.92
C SER A 164 3.92 -12.26 -2.29
N LYS A 165 3.08 -11.24 -2.31
CA LYS A 165 2.86 -10.42 -3.49
C LYS A 165 4.12 -9.66 -3.94
N ALA A 166 5.10 -9.49 -3.05
CA ALA A 166 6.38 -8.88 -3.37
C ALA A 166 7.15 -9.60 -4.50
N HIS A 167 6.92 -10.92 -4.65
CA HIS A 167 7.56 -11.75 -5.68
C HIS A 167 6.69 -11.97 -6.92
N LYS A 168 5.57 -11.27 -7.03
CA LYS A 168 4.65 -11.41 -8.16
C LYS A 168 4.86 -10.28 -9.16
N PRO A 169 4.96 -10.59 -10.47
CA PRO A 169 5.17 -9.58 -11.51
C PRO A 169 4.11 -8.47 -11.50
N GLU A 170 2.85 -8.81 -11.20
CA GLU A 170 1.72 -7.87 -11.18
C GLU A 170 1.83 -6.82 -10.06
N HIS A 171 2.69 -7.07 -9.08
CA HIS A 171 2.90 -6.21 -7.91
C HIS A 171 4.29 -5.60 -7.87
N LEU A 172 5.01 -5.64 -8.98
CA LEU A 172 6.35 -5.10 -9.09
C LEU A 172 6.40 -3.63 -8.66
N GLY A 173 7.38 -3.26 -7.85
CA GLY A 173 7.64 -1.89 -7.41
C GLY A 173 6.96 -1.48 -6.09
N TYR A 174 5.86 -2.12 -5.70
CA TYR A 174 5.16 -1.81 -4.45
C TYR A 174 5.21 -2.94 -3.42
N ALA A 175 6.01 -3.97 -3.66
CA ALA A 175 6.08 -5.17 -2.83
C ALA A 175 4.68 -5.74 -2.49
N GLY A 176 3.73 -5.60 -3.40
CA GLY A 176 2.35 -6.04 -3.24
C GLY A 176 1.50 -5.23 -2.27
N ARG A 177 1.98 -4.09 -1.81
CA ARG A 177 1.26 -3.24 -0.85
C ARG A 177 0.42 -2.20 -1.57
N CYS A 178 -0.82 -2.01 -1.11
CA CYS A 178 -1.63 -0.87 -1.53
C CYS A 178 -1.15 0.37 -0.77
N VAL A 179 -0.63 1.35 -1.48
CA VAL A 179 -0.11 2.59 -0.89
C VAL A 179 -1.23 3.42 -0.24
N LEU A 180 -2.48 3.28 -0.74
CA LEU A 180 -3.62 4.08 -0.27
C LEU A 180 -4.24 3.57 1.03
N VAL A 181 -4.07 2.27 1.35
CA VAL A 181 -4.65 1.66 2.55
C VAL A 181 -3.62 0.75 3.18
N SER A 182 -2.75 1.30 4.00
CA SER A 182 -1.76 0.54 4.75
C SER A 182 -2.09 0.59 6.24
N ARG A 183 -2.31 -0.57 6.85
CA ARG A 183 -2.48 -0.68 8.30
C ARG A 183 -1.32 -0.05 9.08
N LYS A 184 -0.11 -0.15 8.54
CA LYS A 184 1.10 0.46 9.12
C LYS A 184 1.00 1.99 9.21
N TRP A 185 0.29 2.64 8.27
CA TRP A 185 0.15 4.09 8.21
C TRP A 185 -1.06 4.62 8.96
N SER A 186 -2.19 3.92 8.89
CA SER A 186 -3.46 4.34 9.46
C SER A 186 -3.79 3.62 10.77
N ASN A 187 -3.04 2.58 11.10
CA ASN A 187 -3.32 1.63 12.17
C ASN A 187 -4.72 0.99 12.08
N LYS A 188 -5.33 1.05 10.90
CA LYS A 188 -6.67 0.54 10.60
C LYS A 188 -6.64 -0.52 9.52
N THR A 189 -7.55 -1.47 9.60
CA THR A 189 -7.81 -2.46 8.55
C THR A 189 -8.64 -1.85 7.42
N LEU A 190 -8.68 -2.50 6.25
CA LEU A 190 -9.56 -2.07 5.15
C LEU A 190 -11.04 -2.05 5.55
N THR A 191 -11.44 -2.97 6.42
CA THR A 191 -12.82 -3.03 6.95
C THR A 191 -13.15 -1.81 7.80
N GLU A 192 -12.24 -1.43 8.70
CA GLU A 192 -12.38 -0.23 9.53
C GLU A 192 -12.42 1.04 8.68
N HIS A 193 -11.57 1.17 7.65
CA HIS A 193 -11.64 2.29 6.72
C HIS A 193 -12.96 2.36 5.95
N LYS A 194 -13.52 1.21 5.53
CA LYS A 194 -14.84 1.17 4.90
C LYS A 194 -15.94 1.57 5.86
N GLN A 195 -15.82 1.19 7.12
CA GLN A 195 -16.78 1.54 8.16
C GLN A 195 -16.73 3.03 8.48
N ASP A 196 -15.53 3.61 8.69
CA ASP A 196 -15.34 5.05 8.89
C ASP A 196 -15.93 5.85 7.73
N ARG A 197 -15.64 5.45 6.50
CA ARG A 197 -16.18 6.12 5.31
C ARG A 197 -17.72 6.05 5.28
N ARG A 198 -18.29 4.91 5.66
CA ARG A 198 -19.73 4.74 5.75
C ARG A 198 -20.32 5.65 6.82
N THR A 199 -19.74 5.67 8.01
CA THR A 199 -20.15 6.53 9.11
C THR A 199 -20.10 7.99 8.69
N TRP A 200 -18.99 8.43 8.11
CA TRP A 200 -18.84 9.80 7.62
C TRP A 200 -19.91 10.18 6.57
N VAL A 201 -20.22 9.27 5.63
CA VAL A 201 -21.28 9.51 4.63
C VAL A 201 -22.65 9.61 5.29
N LEU A 202 -22.94 8.75 6.27
CA LEU A 202 -24.21 8.79 6.99
C LEU A 202 -24.37 10.06 7.82
N GLU A 203 -23.30 10.51 8.48
CA GLU A 203 -23.24 11.78 9.20
C GLU A 203 -23.45 12.96 8.25
N ALA A 204 -22.75 13.00 7.13
CA ALA A 204 -22.90 14.06 6.12
C ALA A 204 -24.32 14.12 5.52
N LEU A 205 -25.04 12.99 5.50
CA LEU A 205 -26.43 12.90 5.05
C LEU A 205 -27.45 13.08 6.19
N GLY A 206 -27.01 13.34 7.43
CA GLY A 206 -27.89 13.47 8.59
C GLY A 206 -28.63 12.18 8.96
N GLN A 207 -28.09 11.01 8.61
CA GLN A 207 -28.71 9.69 8.79
C GLN A 207 -28.01 8.84 9.85
N THR A 208 -27.46 9.46 10.86
CA THR A 208 -26.64 8.79 11.90
C THR A 208 -27.39 7.73 12.70
N ASP A 209 -28.72 7.81 12.81
CA ASP A 209 -29.54 6.95 13.68
C ASP A 209 -30.35 5.86 12.95
N GLN A 210 -30.07 5.57 11.69
CA GLN A 210 -30.78 4.48 11.02
C GLN A 210 -30.19 3.12 11.41
N PRO A 211 -30.94 2.26 12.12
CA PRO A 211 -30.47 0.91 12.39
C PRO A 211 -30.26 0.17 11.07
N THR A 212 -29.03 -0.26 10.84
CA THR A 212 -28.70 -1.12 9.71
C THR A 212 -29.33 -2.49 9.93
N HIS A 213 -30.55 -2.67 9.44
CA HIS A 213 -31.14 -4.00 9.37
C HIS A 213 -30.49 -4.78 8.23
N PRO A 214 -29.63 -5.77 8.50
CA PRO A 214 -28.95 -6.52 7.46
C PRO A 214 -29.91 -7.27 6.53
N HIS A 215 -31.16 -7.42 6.93
CA HIS A 215 -32.20 -8.13 6.17
C HIS A 215 -33.17 -7.21 5.41
N ARG A 216 -32.90 -5.90 5.35
CA ARG A 216 -33.79 -4.95 4.66
C ARG A 216 -33.82 -5.15 3.14
N TYR A 217 -32.77 -5.74 2.59
CA TYR A 217 -32.63 -5.98 1.15
C TYR A 217 -32.29 -7.44 0.90
N VAL A 218 -33.15 -8.09 0.11
CA VAL A 218 -32.89 -9.44 -0.41
C VAL A 218 -32.38 -9.28 -1.84
N TRP A 219 -31.11 -9.60 -2.07
CA TRP A 219 -30.53 -9.59 -3.40
C TRP A 219 -30.93 -10.87 -4.15
N LYS A 220 -31.64 -10.71 -5.26
CA LYS A 220 -31.97 -11.82 -6.15
C LYS A 220 -31.20 -11.64 -7.46
N PRO A 221 -30.48 -12.65 -7.94
CA PRO A 221 -29.87 -12.59 -9.26
C PRO A 221 -30.98 -12.51 -10.33
N VAL A 222 -30.83 -11.55 -11.24
CA VAL A 222 -31.76 -11.39 -12.37
C VAL A 222 -31.09 -11.96 -13.61
N PRO A 223 -31.69 -12.93 -14.30
CA PRO A 223 -31.14 -13.52 -15.50
C PRO A 223 -30.92 -12.47 -16.60
N ALA A 224 -29.90 -12.69 -17.44
CA ALA A 224 -29.69 -11.85 -18.61
C ALA A 224 -30.87 -11.99 -19.56
N GLY A 225 -31.50 -10.86 -19.94
CA GLY A 225 -32.64 -10.85 -20.83
C GLY A 225 -34.01 -10.87 -20.15
N ASP A 226 -34.10 -10.75 -18.84
CA ASP A 226 -35.39 -10.59 -18.13
C ASP A 226 -36.14 -9.36 -18.64
N ALA A 227 -37.38 -9.56 -19.04
CA ALA A 227 -38.25 -8.52 -19.61
C ALA A 227 -38.52 -7.35 -18.63
N ASN A 228 -38.41 -7.59 -17.33
CA ASN A 228 -38.59 -6.58 -16.30
C ASN A 228 -37.38 -5.70 -16.08
N VAL A 229 -36.23 -6.02 -16.71
CA VAL A 229 -34.99 -5.26 -16.59
C VAL A 229 -34.85 -4.31 -17.78
N ALA A 230 -34.82 -3.03 -17.49
CA ALA A 230 -34.60 -2.03 -18.53
C ALA A 230 -33.31 -2.31 -19.32
N PRO A 231 -33.31 -2.11 -20.66
CA PRO A 231 -32.14 -2.29 -21.51
C PRO A 231 -30.91 -1.57 -20.96
N LEU A 232 -29.72 -2.11 -21.19
CA LEU A 232 -28.45 -1.59 -20.67
C LEU A 232 -28.28 -0.09 -20.96
N ALA A 233 -28.61 0.35 -22.16
CA ALA A 233 -28.54 1.76 -22.56
C ALA A 233 -29.40 2.67 -21.65
N VAL A 234 -30.64 2.23 -21.34
CA VAL A 234 -31.55 2.98 -20.45
C VAL A 234 -31.03 3.01 -19.02
N ARG A 235 -30.45 1.91 -18.54
CA ARG A 235 -29.84 1.83 -17.22
C ARG A 235 -28.63 2.76 -17.10
N LEU A 236 -27.79 2.80 -18.11
CA LEU A 236 -26.63 3.71 -18.16
C LEU A 236 -27.07 5.18 -18.20
N LEU A 237 -28.04 5.52 -19.01
CA LEU A 237 -28.58 6.89 -19.07
C LEU A 237 -29.22 7.31 -17.72
N ARG A 238 -29.93 6.42 -17.04
CA ARG A 238 -30.46 6.69 -15.67
C ARG A 238 -29.30 6.95 -14.70
N SER A 239 -28.29 6.09 -14.71
CA SER A 239 -27.12 6.24 -13.83
C SER A 239 -26.32 7.54 -14.10
N ILE A 240 -26.25 7.99 -15.35
CA ILE A 240 -25.62 9.26 -15.70
C ILE A 240 -26.46 10.43 -15.17
N ARG A 241 -27.79 10.41 -15.35
CA ARG A 241 -28.69 11.44 -14.86
C ARG A 241 -28.69 11.53 -13.31
N GLU A 242 -28.66 10.39 -12.64
CA GLU A 242 -28.55 10.37 -11.17
C GLU A 242 -27.25 10.98 -10.70
N ARG A 243 -26.13 10.65 -11.34
CA ARG A 243 -24.82 11.26 -11.02
C ARG A 243 -24.80 12.76 -11.27
N GLN A 244 -25.47 13.24 -12.33
CA GLN A 244 -25.58 14.68 -12.62
C GLN A 244 -26.41 15.40 -11.55
N ARG A 245 -27.56 14.82 -11.17
CA ARG A 245 -28.39 15.36 -10.07
C ARG A 245 -27.62 15.39 -8.75
N TRP A 246 -26.90 14.35 -8.46
CA TRP A 246 -26.09 14.26 -7.24
C TRP A 246 -24.98 15.32 -7.20
N ARG A 247 -24.31 15.53 -8.33
CA ARG A 247 -23.30 16.61 -8.45
C ARG A 247 -23.91 18.00 -8.28
N ALA A 248 -25.06 18.25 -8.87
CA ALA A 248 -25.77 19.52 -8.72
C ALA A 248 -26.16 19.75 -7.25
N HIS A 249 -26.72 18.74 -6.61
CA HIS A 249 -27.08 18.81 -5.19
C HIS A 249 -25.88 19.05 -4.26
N MET A 250 -24.78 18.36 -4.52
CA MET A 250 -23.53 18.58 -3.76
C MET A 250 -22.97 19.99 -3.98
N ALA A 251 -23.05 20.52 -5.19
CA ALA A 251 -22.64 21.90 -5.48
C ALA A 251 -23.53 22.92 -4.74
N GLU A 252 -24.83 22.68 -4.65
CA GLU A 252 -25.76 23.53 -3.86
C GLU A 252 -25.44 23.47 -2.36
N LEU A 253 -25.13 22.28 -1.81
CA LEU A 253 -24.74 22.13 -0.40
C LEU A 253 -23.43 22.84 -0.10
N GLN A 254 -22.45 22.74 -1.00
CA GLN A 254 -21.19 23.48 -0.88
C GLN A 254 -21.39 25.00 -0.93
N ALA A 255 -22.20 25.49 -1.86
CA ALA A 255 -22.50 26.91 -1.95
C ALA A 255 -23.23 27.45 -0.70
N ARG A 256 -24.09 26.64 -0.07
CA ARG A 256 -24.72 26.98 1.20
C ARG A 256 -23.73 27.01 2.36
N ALA A 257 -22.82 26.04 2.43
CA ALA A 257 -21.78 25.98 3.46
C ALA A 257 -20.83 27.19 3.34
N ASP A 258 -20.38 27.51 2.12
CA ASP A 258 -19.52 28.66 1.85
C ASP A 258 -20.24 30.00 2.17
N GLY A 259 -21.54 30.10 1.90
CA GLY A 259 -22.36 31.26 2.25
C GLY A 259 -22.60 31.44 3.76
N GLN A 260 -22.65 30.35 4.52
CA GLN A 260 -22.75 30.41 5.99
C GLN A 260 -21.43 30.83 6.65
N ASP A 261 -20.29 30.43 6.11
CA ASP A 261 -18.97 30.87 6.61
C ASP A 261 -18.73 32.36 6.42
N LEU A 262 -19.23 32.95 5.32
CA LEU A 262 -19.13 34.41 5.07
C LEU A 262 -19.98 35.23 6.03
N SER A 263 -21.18 34.73 6.39
CA SER A 263 -22.05 35.42 7.35
C SER A 263 -21.56 35.33 8.81
N ALA A 264 -20.82 34.27 9.15
CA ALA A 264 -20.20 34.12 10.47
C ALA A 264 -18.99 35.03 10.69
N THR A 265 -18.31 35.44 9.59
CA THR A 265 -17.15 36.36 9.64
C THR A 265 -17.59 37.82 9.75
N GLU A 266 -18.71 38.23 9.16
CA GLU A 266 -19.24 39.58 9.26
C GLU A 266 -19.85 39.89 10.64
N GLY A 267 -20.38 38.91 11.34
CA GLY A 267 -20.94 39.06 12.70
C GLY A 267 -19.91 39.21 13.83
N ARG A 268 -18.61 39.12 13.54
CA ARG A 268 -17.54 39.21 14.53
C ARG A 268 -16.71 40.50 14.43
N ALA A 269 -17.06 41.38 13.52
CA ALA A 269 -16.39 42.68 13.29
C ALA A 269 -17.28 43.89 13.65
N ALA A 270 -18.38 43.67 14.42
CA ALA A 270 -19.22 44.75 14.95
C ALA A 270 -19.14 44.87 16.47
#